data_a23a227c6b3cc98a778cdd60fb0b2aad
#
_entry.id   a23a227c6b3cc98a778cdd60fb0b2aad
#
_cell.length_a   1.000
_cell.length_b   1.000
_cell.length_c   1.000
_cell.angle_alpha   90.00
_cell.angle_beta   90.00
_cell.angle_gamma   90.00
#
_symmetry.space_group_name_H-M   'P 1'
#
loop_
_entity.id
_entity.type
_entity.pdbx_description
1 polymer ?
#
loop_
_entity_poly.entity_id
_entity_poly.type
_entity_poly.pdbx_seq_one_letter_code
_entity_poly.pdbx_strand_id
1 'polypeptide(L)'
;MIDLSADLAEGAPDEDQIWPMVTSANVACGGHVGDRQTMTEAVRRARRNNVRVGAHPSYPDRANFGRKSMTMSPPALRASLVDQIGALREIAEREGVPLHFVKPHGALYNDAHKDRILAGIIVDAIRDVDPRLAIVCASSSEMATAARTSGTTVIREAFADRRYNADGSLVSRSIAGSLLTVDEAAEQAERLARERVVIAIDGSRVSVAFDTLCIHADMENAVERLRAIRKRLGGTE
;
A
#
# COMPACT_ATOMS: atom_id res chain seq x y z
N MET A 1 10.57 -16.21 -1.20
CA MET A 1 9.68 -15.60 -2.23
C MET A 1 9.48 -14.16 -1.82
N ILE A 2 9.51 -13.20 -2.75
CA ILE A 2 9.25 -11.77 -2.48
C ILE A 2 7.75 -11.61 -2.25
N ASP A 3 7.38 -10.87 -1.21
CA ASP A 3 5.98 -10.51 -0.98
C ASP A 3 5.52 -9.50 -2.04
N LEU A 4 4.44 -9.83 -2.75
CA LEU A 4 3.79 -8.94 -3.71
C LEU A 4 2.48 -8.45 -3.12
N SER A 5 2.31 -7.14 -3.05
CA SER A 5 1.09 -6.52 -2.54
C SER A 5 0.40 -5.66 -3.59
N ALA A 6 -0.92 -5.54 -3.47
CA ALA A 6 -1.72 -4.63 -4.28
C ALA A 6 -2.78 -3.92 -3.44
N ASP A 7 -3.13 -2.70 -3.88
CA ASP A 7 -4.26 -1.95 -3.34
C ASP A 7 -5.53 -2.50 -4.02
N LEU A 8 -6.46 -3.07 -3.23
CA LEU A 8 -7.61 -3.85 -3.70
C LEU A 8 -8.91 -3.42 -3.01
N ALA A 9 -10.04 -3.89 -3.52
CA ALA A 9 -11.38 -3.44 -3.18
C ALA A 9 -11.60 -1.96 -3.54
N GLU A 10 -10.92 -1.51 -4.58
CA GLU A 10 -11.00 -0.15 -5.11
C GLU A 10 -11.89 -0.05 -6.35
N GLY A 11 -12.45 -1.18 -6.82
CA GLY A 11 -13.36 -1.25 -7.96
C GLY A 11 -12.66 -1.23 -9.32
N ALA A 12 -11.39 -1.64 -9.37
CA ALA A 12 -10.68 -1.82 -10.63
C ALA A 12 -11.34 -2.93 -11.49
N PRO A 13 -11.50 -2.75 -12.82
CA PRO A 13 -12.25 -3.68 -13.66
C PRO A 13 -11.78 -5.14 -13.60
N ASP A 14 -10.46 -5.35 -13.54
CA ASP A 14 -9.85 -6.68 -13.59
C ASP A 14 -9.29 -7.14 -12.24
N GLU A 15 -9.75 -6.56 -11.15
CA GLU A 15 -9.27 -6.84 -9.80
C GLU A 15 -9.37 -8.34 -9.44
N ASP A 16 -10.38 -9.03 -9.96
CA ASP A 16 -10.56 -10.47 -9.75
C ASP A 16 -9.38 -11.31 -10.26
N GLN A 17 -8.70 -10.86 -11.30
CA GLN A 17 -7.51 -11.54 -11.84
C GLN A 17 -6.24 -11.26 -11.01
N ILE A 18 -6.25 -10.25 -10.16
CA ILE A 18 -5.10 -9.85 -9.33
C ILE A 18 -4.98 -10.71 -8.08
N TRP A 19 -6.11 -11.05 -7.44
CA TRP A 19 -6.13 -11.80 -6.18
C TRP A 19 -5.26 -13.06 -6.16
N PRO A 20 -5.28 -13.94 -7.18
CA PRO A 20 -4.43 -15.14 -7.19
C PRO A 20 -2.95 -14.86 -7.45
N MET A 21 -2.60 -13.63 -7.80
CA MET A 21 -1.24 -13.26 -8.19
C MET A 21 -0.46 -12.50 -7.10
N VAL A 22 -1.12 -12.09 -6.03
CA VAL A 22 -0.51 -11.36 -4.92
C VAL A 22 -0.44 -12.22 -3.66
N THR A 23 0.41 -11.84 -2.72
CA THR A 23 0.55 -12.49 -1.42
C THR A 23 0.00 -11.65 -0.28
N SER A 24 -0.21 -10.36 -0.54
CA SER A 24 -0.78 -9.39 0.41
C SER A 24 -1.73 -8.42 -0.30
N ALA A 25 -2.82 -8.05 0.36
CA ALA A 25 -3.82 -7.11 -0.13
C ALA A 25 -4.01 -5.95 0.85
N ASN A 26 -3.89 -4.72 0.35
CA ASN A 26 -4.26 -3.51 1.07
C ASN A 26 -5.72 -3.22 0.74
N VAL A 27 -6.64 -3.56 1.65
CA VAL A 27 -8.08 -3.50 1.38
C VAL A 27 -8.63 -2.13 1.71
N ALA A 28 -9.22 -1.45 0.72
CA ALA A 28 -9.89 -0.16 0.91
C ALA A 28 -10.97 -0.27 1.98
N CYS A 29 -10.95 0.62 2.96
CA CYS A 29 -11.80 0.54 4.15
C CYS A 29 -12.70 1.78 4.37
N GLY A 30 -13.19 2.36 3.26
CA GLY A 30 -14.29 3.31 3.24
C GLY A 30 -13.91 4.78 3.20
N GLY A 31 -12.66 5.16 3.46
CA GLY A 31 -12.24 6.56 3.45
C GLY A 31 -12.26 7.17 2.06
N HIS A 32 -11.60 6.54 1.09
CA HIS A 32 -11.56 6.97 -0.31
C HIS A 32 -12.56 6.20 -1.19
N VAL A 33 -12.76 4.92 -0.89
CA VAL A 33 -13.70 4.03 -1.58
C VAL A 33 -14.02 2.85 -0.67
N GLY A 34 -15.02 2.07 -1.06
CA GLY A 34 -15.44 0.87 -0.33
C GLY A 34 -16.54 1.13 0.70
N ASP A 35 -17.10 0.04 1.18
CA ASP A 35 -18.11 -0.06 2.21
C ASP A 35 -18.02 -1.43 2.89
N ARG A 36 -18.93 -1.73 3.83
CA ARG A 36 -18.92 -3.02 4.54
C ARG A 36 -19.11 -4.23 3.62
N GLN A 37 -19.85 -4.08 2.53
CA GLN A 37 -20.07 -5.17 1.57
C GLN A 37 -18.78 -5.46 0.79
N THR A 38 -18.16 -4.45 0.18
CA THR A 38 -16.93 -4.60 -0.58
C THR A 38 -15.77 -5.10 0.29
N MET A 39 -15.65 -4.63 1.54
CA MET A 39 -14.70 -5.15 2.52
C MET A 39 -14.93 -6.64 2.79
N THR A 40 -16.20 -7.06 3.00
CA THR A 40 -16.54 -8.47 3.26
C THR A 40 -16.16 -9.36 2.07
N GLU A 41 -16.48 -8.92 0.86
CA GLU A 41 -16.12 -9.64 -0.37
C GLU A 41 -14.60 -9.76 -0.53
N ALA A 42 -13.86 -8.67 -0.29
CA ALA A 42 -12.41 -8.64 -0.34
C ALA A 42 -11.76 -9.62 0.65
N VAL A 43 -12.23 -9.63 1.90
CA VAL A 43 -11.73 -10.56 2.93
C VAL A 43 -12.00 -12.02 2.54
N ARG A 44 -13.18 -12.31 1.98
CA ARG A 44 -13.51 -13.66 1.47
C ARG A 44 -12.63 -14.07 0.28
N ARG A 45 -12.33 -13.13 -0.63
CA ARG A 45 -11.40 -13.36 -1.75
C ARG A 45 -9.99 -13.61 -1.25
N ALA A 46 -9.50 -12.81 -0.29
CA ALA A 46 -8.21 -13.01 0.35
C ALA A 46 -8.09 -14.42 0.96
N ARG A 47 -9.12 -14.85 1.72
CA ARG A 47 -9.16 -16.20 2.30
C ARG A 47 -9.08 -17.30 1.25
N ARG A 48 -9.86 -17.20 0.16
CA ARG A 48 -9.85 -18.20 -0.92
C ARG A 48 -8.51 -18.31 -1.65
N ASN A 49 -7.78 -17.19 -1.74
CA ASN A 49 -6.49 -17.11 -2.44
C ASN A 49 -5.28 -17.20 -1.50
N ASN A 50 -5.50 -17.42 -0.19
CA ASN A 50 -4.44 -17.43 0.83
C ASN A 50 -3.60 -16.14 0.84
N VAL A 51 -4.25 -14.99 0.67
CA VAL A 51 -3.65 -13.65 0.64
C VAL A 51 -3.76 -13.01 2.03
N ARG A 52 -2.68 -12.41 2.51
CA ARG A 52 -2.68 -11.66 3.77
C ARG A 52 -3.46 -10.35 3.61
N VAL A 53 -4.28 -10.02 4.62
CA VAL A 53 -5.12 -8.82 4.61
C VAL A 53 -4.51 -7.71 5.45
N GLY A 54 -4.43 -6.52 4.87
CA GLY A 54 -4.12 -5.27 5.55
C GLY A 54 -5.19 -4.21 5.28
N ALA A 55 -5.35 -3.26 6.21
CA ALA A 55 -6.25 -2.12 6.03
C ALA A 55 -5.59 -1.00 5.21
N HIS A 56 -6.40 -0.38 4.33
CA HIS A 56 -5.96 0.70 3.45
C HIS A 56 -6.72 2.01 3.73
N PRO A 57 -6.53 2.61 4.94
CA PRO A 57 -7.23 3.81 5.33
C PRO A 57 -6.68 5.05 4.61
N SER A 58 -7.54 6.04 4.42
CA SER A 58 -7.22 7.29 3.74
C SER A 58 -7.78 8.50 4.46
N TYR A 59 -7.46 9.69 3.95
CA TYR A 59 -8.31 10.84 4.19
C TYR A 59 -9.75 10.53 3.77
N PRO A 60 -10.78 11.04 4.49
CA PRO A 60 -12.18 10.84 4.15
C PRO A 60 -12.59 11.71 2.96
N ASP A 61 -12.00 11.42 1.78
CA ASP A 61 -12.16 12.19 0.54
C ASP A 61 -12.53 11.28 -0.63
N ARG A 62 -13.76 10.78 -0.60
CA ARG A 62 -14.29 9.92 -1.68
C ARG A 62 -14.36 10.64 -3.04
N ALA A 63 -14.59 11.96 -3.02
CA ALA A 63 -14.73 12.76 -4.24
C ALA A 63 -13.44 12.82 -5.06
N ASN A 64 -12.27 12.78 -4.40
CA ASN A 64 -10.96 12.81 -5.05
C ASN A 64 -10.20 11.49 -4.84
N PHE A 65 -10.91 10.42 -4.47
CA PHE A 65 -10.31 9.11 -4.24
C PHE A 65 -9.15 9.15 -3.22
N GLY A 66 -9.25 9.98 -2.19
CA GLY A 66 -8.20 10.14 -1.17
C GLY A 66 -6.86 10.68 -1.69
N ARG A 67 -6.81 11.26 -2.90
CA ARG A 67 -5.58 11.70 -3.55
C ARG A 67 -5.28 13.19 -3.40
N LYS A 68 -6.14 13.91 -2.68
CA LYS A 68 -5.88 15.30 -2.29
C LYS A 68 -5.53 15.38 -0.81
N SER A 69 -4.49 16.16 -0.50
CA SER A 69 -4.13 16.46 0.88
C SER A 69 -5.28 17.22 1.57
N MET A 70 -5.56 16.86 2.81
CA MET A 70 -6.61 17.45 3.61
C MET A 70 -6.04 18.00 4.92
N THR A 71 -6.51 19.18 5.31
CA THR A 71 -6.24 19.71 6.64
C THR A 71 -7.34 19.23 7.59
N MET A 72 -6.97 18.39 8.56
CA MET A 72 -7.86 17.90 9.60
C MET A 72 -7.23 18.15 10.97
N SER A 73 -8.07 18.33 12.00
CA SER A 73 -7.52 18.35 13.36
C SER A 73 -6.99 16.95 13.73
N PRO A 74 -5.88 16.84 14.50
CA PRO A 74 -5.32 15.56 14.91
C PRO A 74 -6.33 14.57 15.50
N PRO A 75 -7.24 14.99 16.42
CA PRO A 75 -8.25 14.09 16.95
C PRO A 75 -9.25 13.58 15.90
N ALA A 76 -9.67 14.46 14.97
CA ALA A 76 -10.62 14.08 13.93
C ALA A 76 -10.00 13.09 12.92
N LEU A 77 -8.76 13.30 12.54
CA LEU A 77 -8.05 12.37 11.66
C LEU A 77 -7.85 11.01 12.35
N ARG A 78 -7.36 11.02 13.61
CA ARG A 78 -7.16 9.79 14.39
C ARG A 78 -8.46 8.99 14.52
N ALA A 79 -9.57 9.63 14.87
CA ALA A 79 -10.87 8.98 14.97
C ALA A 79 -11.30 8.36 13.63
N SER A 80 -11.17 9.10 12.52
CA SER A 80 -11.49 8.60 11.19
C SER A 80 -10.66 7.37 10.80
N LEU A 81 -9.37 7.35 11.14
CA LEU A 81 -8.49 6.21 10.85
C LEU A 81 -8.83 5.00 11.72
N VAL A 82 -9.12 5.21 13.02
CA VAL A 82 -9.57 4.16 13.92
C VAL A 82 -10.86 3.52 13.41
N ASP A 83 -11.83 4.32 12.99
CA ASP A 83 -13.10 3.82 12.44
C ASP A 83 -12.88 2.99 11.17
N GLN A 84 -12.06 3.45 10.25
CA GLN A 84 -11.76 2.74 9.00
C GLN A 84 -11.06 1.40 9.25
N ILE A 85 -9.98 1.41 10.04
CA ILE A 85 -9.20 0.21 10.36
C ILE A 85 -10.04 -0.77 11.18
N GLY A 86 -10.78 -0.24 12.17
CA GLY A 86 -11.66 -1.01 13.04
C GLY A 86 -12.79 -1.71 12.28
N ALA A 87 -13.40 -1.03 11.31
CA ALA A 87 -14.45 -1.60 10.47
C ALA A 87 -13.95 -2.82 9.66
N LEU A 88 -12.77 -2.73 9.05
CA LEU A 88 -12.19 -3.87 8.33
C LEU A 88 -11.77 -4.98 9.28
N ARG A 89 -11.18 -4.64 10.44
CA ARG A 89 -10.80 -5.62 11.46
C ARG A 89 -12.00 -6.44 11.93
N GLU A 90 -13.12 -5.78 12.27
CA GLU A 90 -14.35 -6.44 12.68
C GLU A 90 -14.86 -7.44 11.62
N ILE A 91 -14.82 -7.04 10.35
CA ILE A 91 -15.22 -7.90 9.22
C ILE A 91 -14.26 -9.09 9.08
N ALA A 92 -12.95 -8.84 9.14
CA ALA A 92 -11.93 -9.88 9.03
C ALA A 92 -12.06 -10.92 10.16
N GLU A 93 -12.28 -10.48 11.38
CA GLU A 93 -12.55 -11.36 12.54
C GLU A 93 -13.79 -12.23 12.33
N ARG A 94 -14.90 -11.66 11.84
CA ARG A 94 -16.13 -12.41 11.53
C ARG A 94 -15.94 -13.48 10.44
N GLU A 95 -15.11 -13.19 9.46
CA GLU A 95 -14.78 -14.11 8.37
C GLU A 95 -13.64 -15.09 8.72
N GLY A 96 -13.10 -15.03 9.94
CA GLY A 96 -12.02 -15.89 10.42
C GLY A 96 -10.67 -15.62 9.73
N VAL A 97 -10.43 -14.37 9.28
CA VAL A 97 -9.22 -13.94 8.61
C VAL A 97 -8.49 -12.93 9.51
N PRO A 98 -7.21 -13.15 9.85
CA PRO A 98 -6.47 -12.15 10.63
C PRO A 98 -6.16 -10.90 9.81
N LEU A 99 -6.30 -9.72 10.44
CA LEU A 99 -5.73 -8.48 9.92
C LEU A 99 -4.26 -8.42 10.33
N HIS A 100 -3.36 -8.13 9.39
CA HIS A 100 -1.92 -8.21 9.62
C HIS A 100 -1.23 -6.85 9.70
N PHE A 101 -1.67 -5.88 8.91
CA PHE A 101 -1.00 -4.61 8.76
C PHE A 101 -1.94 -3.50 8.31
N VAL A 102 -1.42 -2.28 8.33
CA VAL A 102 -2.10 -1.08 7.82
C VAL A 102 -1.16 -0.37 6.84
N LYS A 103 -1.67 -0.01 5.69
CA LYS A 103 -1.01 0.83 4.69
C LYS A 103 -1.87 2.07 4.43
N PRO A 104 -1.45 3.28 4.77
CA PRO A 104 -2.18 4.49 4.39
C PRO A 104 -2.30 4.63 2.87
N HIS A 105 -3.43 5.16 2.40
CA HIS A 105 -3.68 5.37 0.97
C HIS A 105 -3.33 6.79 0.51
N GLY A 106 -2.90 6.92 -0.71
CA GLY A 106 -2.93 8.14 -1.52
C GLY A 106 -2.21 9.34 -0.90
N ALA A 107 -2.93 10.46 -0.76
CA ALA A 107 -2.35 11.68 -0.21
C ALA A 107 -1.91 11.51 1.24
N LEU A 108 -2.67 10.77 2.05
CA LEU A 108 -2.29 10.50 3.46
C LEU A 108 -0.93 9.81 3.57
N TYR A 109 -0.65 8.83 2.71
CA TYR A 109 0.66 8.16 2.64
C TYR A 109 1.79 9.14 2.28
N ASN A 110 1.57 9.95 1.23
CA ASN A 110 2.58 10.87 0.71
C ASN A 110 2.87 12.03 1.69
N ASP A 111 1.83 12.58 2.31
CA ASP A 111 1.97 13.65 3.30
C ASP A 111 2.71 13.14 4.55
N ALA A 112 2.31 11.99 5.08
CA ALA A 112 2.93 11.38 6.25
C ALA A 112 4.34 10.85 5.98
N HIS A 113 4.75 10.72 4.71
CA HIS A 113 6.14 10.38 4.39
C HIS A 113 7.13 11.41 4.93
N LYS A 114 6.72 12.71 4.95
CA LYS A 114 7.58 13.85 5.33
C LYS A 114 7.11 14.57 6.59
N ASP A 115 5.90 14.33 7.06
CA ASP A 115 5.31 14.98 8.22
C ASP A 115 5.34 14.07 9.44
N ARG A 116 6.22 14.38 10.39
CA ARG A 116 6.40 13.63 11.64
C ARG A 116 5.14 13.64 12.52
N ILE A 117 4.39 14.75 12.53
CA ILE A 117 3.18 14.84 13.36
C ILE A 117 2.10 13.94 12.78
N LEU A 118 1.89 14.03 11.48
CA LEU A 118 0.93 13.21 10.76
C LEU A 118 1.29 11.72 10.87
N ALA A 119 2.56 11.38 10.71
CA ALA A 119 3.06 10.02 10.91
C ALA A 119 2.76 9.47 12.32
N GLY A 120 2.94 10.30 13.35
CA GLY A 120 2.61 9.95 14.72
C GLY A 120 1.11 9.64 14.90
N ILE A 121 0.23 10.49 14.34
CA ILE A 121 -1.23 10.29 14.39
C ILE A 121 -1.64 8.95 13.77
N ILE A 122 -1.05 8.61 12.62
CA ILE A 122 -1.33 7.34 11.93
C ILE A 122 -0.90 6.15 12.79
N VAL A 123 0.32 6.18 13.32
CA VAL A 123 0.84 5.10 14.16
C VAL A 123 0.01 4.93 15.44
N ASP A 124 -0.39 6.04 16.07
CA ASP A 124 -1.27 6.01 17.23
C ASP A 124 -2.63 5.41 16.89
N ALA A 125 -3.25 5.79 15.77
CA ALA A 125 -4.52 5.22 15.33
C ALA A 125 -4.43 3.69 15.09
N ILE A 126 -3.33 3.22 14.51
CA ILE A 126 -3.08 1.78 14.33
C ILE A 126 -3.02 1.08 15.68
N ARG A 127 -2.28 1.62 16.63
CA ARG A 127 -2.10 1.03 17.97
C ARG A 127 -3.38 1.04 18.81
N ASP A 128 -4.24 2.05 18.63
CA ASP A 128 -5.56 2.09 19.28
C ASP A 128 -6.46 0.93 18.83
N VAL A 129 -6.36 0.54 17.55
CA VAL A 129 -7.14 -0.59 17.04
C VAL A 129 -6.52 -1.92 17.47
N ASP A 130 -5.24 -2.12 17.21
CA ASP A 130 -4.49 -3.30 17.65
C ASP A 130 -2.97 -3.03 17.61
N PRO A 131 -2.28 -3.02 18.75
CA PRO A 131 -0.84 -2.77 18.82
C PRO A 131 0.02 -3.84 18.15
N ARG A 132 -0.55 -4.97 17.73
CA ARG A 132 0.14 -6.04 16.99
C ARG A 132 0.19 -5.79 15.48
N LEU A 133 -0.63 -4.87 14.96
CA LEU A 133 -0.64 -4.53 13.55
C LEU A 133 0.68 -3.87 13.14
N ALA A 134 1.23 -4.31 12.01
CA ALA A 134 2.36 -3.64 11.38
C ALA A 134 1.91 -2.43 10.55
N ILE A 135 2.80 -1.48 10.31
CA ILE A 135 2.60 -0.43 9.31
C ILE A 135 3.40 -0.75 8.04
N VAL A 136 2.77 -0.62 6.88
CA VAL A 136 3.43 -0.69 5.57
C VAL A 136 3.75 0.73 5.11
N CYS A 137 5.02 1.02 4.92
CA CYS A 137 5.49 2.33 4.46
C CYS A 137 6.90 2.28 3.88
N ALA A 138 7.31 3.32 3.15
CA ALA A 138 8.68 3.47 2.69
C ALA A 138 9.67 3.50 3.87
N SER A 139 10.81 2.83 3.74
CA SER A 139 11.81 2.71 4.82
C SER A 139 12.40 4.05 5.28
N SER A 140 12.40 5.05 4.41
CA SER A 140 12.92 6.41 4.64
C SER A 140 11.88 7.40 5.18
N SER A 141 10.62 6.97 5.39
CA SER A 141 9.53 7.85 5.79
C SER A 141 9.54 8.19 7.28
N GLU A 142 8.92 9.33 7.63
CA GLU A 142 8.60 9.67 9.01
C GLU A 142 7.67 8.64 9.67
N MET A 143 6.81 7.96 8.89
CA MET A 143 6.00 6.85 9.39
C MET A 143 6.87 5.69 9.90
N ALA A 144 7.92 5.34 9.18
CA ALA A 144 8.84 4.30 9.63
C ALA A 144 9.59 4.73 10.91
N THR A 145 9.93 6.01 11.04
CA THR A 145 10.57 6.57 12.22
C THR A 145 9.62 6.56 13.43
N ALA A 146 8.38 7.04 13.26
CA ALA A 146 7.36 7.05 14.31
C ALA A 146 7.03 5.62 14.78
N ALA A 147 6.87 4.68 13.83
CA ALA A 147 6.60 3.28 14.13
C ALA A 147 7.71 2.64 14.96
N ARG A 148 8.98 2.80 14.56
CA ARG A 148 10.12 2.29 15.34
C ARG A 148 10.17 2.87 16.75
N THR A 149 9.90 4.17 16.88
CA THR A 149 9.88 4.85 18.19
C THR A 149 8.80 4.32 19.11
N SER A 150 7.64 3.93 18.56
CA SER A 150 6.50 3.39 19.32
C SER A 150 6.53 1.87 19.51
N GLY A 151 7.53 1.18 18.95
CA GLY A 151 7.60 -0.29 18.96
C GLY A 151 6.64 -0.98 17.99
N THR A 152 6.07 -0.23 17.02
CA THR A 152 5.22 -0.79 15.97
C THR A 152 6.10 -1.42 14.88
N THR A 153 5.75 -2.63 14.44
CA THR A 153 6.47 -3.33 13.37
C THR A 153 6.34 -2.57 12.06
N VAL A 154 7.45 -2.39 11.34
CA VAL A 154 7.48 -1.78 10.00
C VAL A 154 7.67 -2.86 8.95
N ILE A 155 6.76 -2.93 8.00
CA ILE A 155 6.92 -3.65 6.73
C ILE A 155 7.34 -2.60 5.70
N ARG A 156 8.58 -2.67 5.24
CA ARG A 156 9.14 -1.68 4.30
C ARG A 156 8.58 -1.95 2.91
N GLU A 157 8.07 -0.91 2.27
CA GLU A 157 7.47 -1.01 0.94
C GLU A 157 8.37 -0.41 -0.13
N ALA A 158 8.43 -1.09 -1.29
CA ALA A 158 8.87 -0.53 -2.55
C ALA A 158 7.77 -0.68 -3.61
N PHE A 159 7.85 0.10 -4.68
CA PHE A 159 6.87 0.10 -5.76
C PHE A 159 7.50 -0.39 -7.06
N ALA A 160 6.89 -1.39 -7.67
CA ALA A 160 7.38 -1.92 -8.94
C ALA A 160 7.00 -1.04 -10.13
N ASP A 161 5.86 -0.34 -10.05
CA ASP A 161 5.20 0.36 -11.15
C ASP A 161 5.32 1.89 -11.08
N ARG A 162 6.08 2.41 -10.12
CA ARG A 162 6.27 3.85 -9.90
C ARG A 162 7.71 4.26 -10.10
N ARG A 163 7.92 5.45 -10.68
CA ARG A 163 9.25 6.04 -10.77
C ARG A 163 9.61 6.77 -9.47
N TYR A 164 10.89 6.77 -9.17
CA TYR A 164 11.46 7.38 -7.98
C TYR A 164 12.22 8.66 -8.30
N ASN A 165 12.30 9.56 -7.34
CA ASN A 165 13.25 10.68 -7.31
C ASN A 165 14.59 10.20 -6.74
N ALA A 166 15.65 11.00 -6.91
CA ALA A 166 16.98 10.70 -6.39
C ALA A 166 17.04 10.59 -4.84
N ASP A 167 16.09 11.20 -4.14
CA ASP A 167 15.94 11.12 -2.68
C ASP A 167 15.19 9.85 -2.20
N GLY A 168 14.78 8.98 -3.13
CA GLY A 168 14.02 7.77 -2.84
C GLY A 168 12.51 7.98 -2.63
N SER A 169 12.01 9.20 -2.77
CA SER A 169 10.57 9.47 -2.80
C SER A 169 9.96 9.11 -4.16
N LEU A 170 8.64 8.92 -4.22
CA LEU A 170 7.96 8.68 -5.48
C LEU A 170 7.79 9.97 -6.28
N VAL A 171 7.99 9.89 -7.60
CA VAL A 171 7.64 10.97 -8.52
C VAL A 171 6.13 11.19 -8.48
N SER A 172 5.69 12.47 -8.42
CA SER A 172 4.26 12.80 -8.43
C SER A 172 3.56 12.22 -9.66
N ARG A 173 2.37 11.65 -9.48
CA ARG A 173 1.56 11.11 -10.61
C ARG A 173 1.20 12.17 -11.65
N SER A 174 1.26 13.47 -11.31
CA SER A 174 1.03 14.58 -12.25
C SER A 174 2.19 14.81 -13.22
N ILE A 175 3.35 14.21 -12.98
CA ILE A 175 4.53 14.32 -13.85
C ILE A 175 4.51 13.19 -14.88
N ALA A 176 4.66 13.55 -16.14
CA ALA A 176 4.77 12.56 -17.23
C ALA A 176 5.93 11.58 -16.96
N GLY A 177 5.71 10.30 -17.20
CA GLY A 177 6.71 9.26 -16.95
C GLY A 177 6.84 8.83 -15.48
N SER A 178 5.97 9.32 -14.57
CA SER A 178 5.92 8.87 -13.16
C SER A 178 5.44 7.43 -13.00
N LEU A 179 4.70 6.91 -13.98
CA LEU A 179 4.21 5.54 -14.03
C LEU A 179 5.06 4.76 -15.04
N LEU A 180 5.41 3.54 -14.70
CA LEU A 180 6.21 2.67 -15.55
C LEU A 180 5.32 1.84 -16.50
N THR A 181 5.80 1.59 -17.70
CA THR A 181 5.19 0.61 -18.61
C THR A 181 5.26 -0.80 -18.04
N VAL A 182 4.63 -1.77 -18.70
CA VAL A 182 4.66 -3.18 -18.27
C VAL A 182 6.10 -3.69 -18.20
N ASP A 183 6.89 -3.45 -19.22
CA ASP A 183 8.28 -3.92 -19.31
C ASP A 183 9.19 -3.21 -18.29
N GLU A 184 9.10 -1.87 -18.19
CA GLU A 184 9.88 -1.10 -17.21
C GLU A 184 9.56 -1.53 -15.76
N ALA A 185 8.30 -1.81 -15.46
CA ALA A 185 7.90 -2.28 -14.13
C ALA A 185 8.47 -3.67 -13.81
N ALA A 186 8.47 -4.57 -14.79
CA ALA A 186 9.07 -5.90 -14.65
C ALA A 186 10.60 -5.82 -14.47
N GLU A 187 11.28 -4.94 -15.21
CA GLU A 187 12.71 -4.68 -15.05
C GLU A 187 13.03 -4.05 -13.68
N GLN A 188 12.23 -3.09 -13.23
CA GLN A 188 12.39 -2.48 -11.91
C GLN A 188 12.20 -3.51 -10.79
N ALA A 189 11.19 -4.36 -10.91
CA ALA A 189 10.95 -5.44 -9.94
C ALA A 189 12.13 -6.43 -9.86
N GLU A 190 12.69 -6.83 -11.02
CA GLU A 190 13.88 -7.69 -11.08
C GLU A 190 15.10 -7.00 -10.44
N ARG A 191 15.34 -5.73 -10.75
CA ARG A 191 16.44 -4.95 -10.17
C ARG A 191 16.28 -4.79 -8.67
N LEU A 192 15.09 -4.48 -8.19
CA LEU A 192 14.79 -4.45 -6.76
C LEU A 192 15.08 -5.80 -6.09
N ALA A 193 14.63 -6.90 -6.71
CA ALA A 193 14.83 -8.23 -6.17
C ALA A 193 16.31 -8.62 -6.03
N ARG A 194 17.12 -8.30 -7.05
CA ARG A 194 18.52 -8.71 -7.12
C ARG A 194 19.49 -7.74 -6.46
N GLU A 195 19.25 -6.44 -6.62
CA GLU A 195 20.23 -5.40 -6.28
C GLU A 195 19.74 -4.45 -5.18
N ARG A 196 18.44 -4.50 -4.83
CA ARG A 196 17.84 -3.51 -3.91
C ARG A 196 17.99 -2.07 -4.41
N VAL A 197 17.91 -1.85 -5.71
CA VAL A 197 18.13 -0.55 -6.37
C VAL A 197 17.01 -0.26 -7.36
N VAL A 198 16.63 1.01 -7.44
CA VAL A 198 15.82 1.57 -8.54
C VAL A 198 16.63 2.58 -9.33
N ILE A 199 16.18 2.86 -10.57
CA ILE A 199 16.71 3.99 -11.36
C ILE A 199 15.73 5.14 -11.21
N ALA A 200 16.20 6.24 -10.62
CA ALA A 200 15.42 7.45 -10.44
C ALA A 200 15.15 8.16 -11.79
N ILE A 201 14.26 9.14 -11.78
CA ILE A 201 13.85 9.86 -13.00
C ILE A 201 15.02 10.63 -13.65
N ASP A 202 16.02 11.01 -12.86
CA ASP A 202 17.24 11.67 -13.33
C ASP A 202 18.36 10.69 -13.78
N GLY A 203 18.07 9.38 -13.74
CA GLY A 203 19.01 8.30 -14.09
C GLY A 203 19.91 7.84 -12.94
N SER A 204 19.85 8.45 -11.78
CA SER A 204 20.63 8.04 -10.61
C SER A 204 20.18 6.70 -10.04
N ARG A 205 21.10 5.97 -9.41
CA ARG A 205 20.82 4.70 -8.72
C ARG A 205 20.49 4.98 -7.27
N VAL A 206 19.32 4.54 -6.83
CA VAL A 206 18.84 4.72 -5.46
C VAL A 206 18.65 3.37 -4.79
N SER A 207 19.30 3.16 -3.65
CA SER A 207 19.13 1.95 -2.84
C SER A 207 17.79 1.99 -2.10
N VAL A 208 17.00 0.92 -2.22
CA VAL A 208 15.67 0.81 -1.59
C VAL A 208 15.60 -0.48 -0.78
N ALA A 209 15.52 -0.33 0.53
CA ALA A 209 15.26 -1.46 1.42
C ALA A 209 13.76 -1.77 1.46
N PHE A 210 13.36 -3.01 1.17
CA PHE A 210 11.97 -3.40 1.17
C PHE A 210 11.75 -4.85 1.65
N ASP A 211 10.55 -5.10 2.14
CA ASP A 211 10.02 -6.40 2.55
C ASP A 211 8.85 -6.81 1.63
N THR A 212 8.10 -5.84 1.12
CA THR A 212 6.99 -6.01 0.17
C THR A 212 7.16 -5.14 -1.06
N LEU A 213 6.73 -5.64 -2.21
CA LEU A 213 6.74 -4.93 -3.48
C LEU A 213 5.29 -4.66 -3.90
N CYS A 214 4.91 -3.40 -3.93
CA CYS A 214 3.56 -2.97 -4.26
C CYS A 214 3.37 -2.74 -5.76
N ILE A 215 2.17 -3.10 -6.25
CA ILE A 215 1.68 -2.85 -7.58
C ILE A 215 0.28 -2.25 -7.47
N HIS A 216 0.01 -1.19 -8.22
CA HIS A 216 -1.30 -0.55 -8.21
C HIS A 216 -2.26 -1.24 -9.19
N ALA A 217 -3.41 -1.70 -8.67
CA ALA A 217 -4.46 -2.36 -9.44
C ALA A 217 -5.30 -1.39 -10.30
N ASP A 218 -5.34 -0.13 -9.93
CA ASP A 218 -6.13 0.93 -10.59
C ASP A 218 -5.46 1.49 -11.86
N MET A 219 -4.30 0.96 -12.23
CA MET A 219 -3.58 1.38 -13.42
C MET A 219 -3.99 0.55 -14.64
N GLU A 220 -3.98 1.19 -15.81
CA GLU A 220 -4.11 0.51 -17.09
C GLU A 220 -3.10 -0.63 -17.22
N ASN A 221 -3.52 -1.78 -17.75
CA ASN A 221 -2.71 -2.99 -17.90
C ASN A 221 -2.12 -3.54 -16.58
N ALA A 222 -2.83 -3.37 -15.45
CA ALA A 222 -2.36 -3.83 -14.14
C ALA A 222 -2.12 -5.35 -14.09
N VAL A 223 -3.01 -6.13 -14.72
CA VAL A 223 -2.92 -7.59 -14.79
C VAL A 223 -1.68 -8.03 -15.58
N GLU A 224 -1.47 -7.45 -16.77
CA GLU A 224 -0.31 -7.74 -17.62
C GLU A 224 0.99 -7.36 -16.91
N ARG A 225 1.00 -6.23 -16.24
CA ARG A 225 2.15 -5.76 -15.44
C ARG A 225 2.48 -6.75 -14.34
N LEU A 226 1.48 -7.20 -13.61
CA LEU A 226 1.67 -8.16 -12.52
C LEU A 226 2.15 -9.52 -13.03
N ARG A 227 1.61 -10.01 -14.18
CA ARG A 227 2.10 -11.23 -14.84
C ARG A 227 3.57 -11.10 -15.26
N ALA A 228 3.94 -9.97 -15.89
CA ALA A 228 5.32 -9.72 -16.29
C ALA A 228 6.28 -9.65 -15.11
N ILE A 229 5.88 -9.00 -14.02
CA ILE A 229 6.65 -8.94 -12.77
C ILE A 229 6.83 -10.36 -12.18
N ARG A 230 5.75 -11.12 -12.03
CA ARG A 230 5.84 -12.49 -11.51
C ARG A 230 6.78 -13.37 -12.33
N LYS A 231 6.67 -13.33 -13.64
CA LYS A 231 7.56 -14.07 -14.55
C LYS A 231 9.03 -13.71 -14.34
N ARG A 232 9.36 -12.43 -14.19
CA ARG A 232 10.72 -11.95 -13.93
C ARG A 232 11.25 -12.38 -12.55
N LEU A 233 10.36 -12.48 -11.56
CA LEU A 233 10.72 -12.90 -10.20
C LEU A 233 10.77 -14.43 -10.02
N GLY A 234 10.60 -15.22 -11.10
CA GLY A 234 10.66 -16.68 -11.08
C GLY A 234 9.36 -17.34 -10.59
N GLY A 235 8.24 -16.62 -10.61
CA GLY A 235 6.91 -17.19 -10.39
C GLY A 235 6.42 -17.99 -11.60
N THR A 236 5.65 -19.03 -11.37
CA THR A 236 4.87 -19.72 -12.42
C THR A 236 3.68 -18.86 -12.83
N GLU A 237 3.28 -18.99 -14.10
CA GLU A 237 2.07 -18.36 -14.65
C GLU A 237 0.80 -18.80 -13.92
#